data_20acb2a77210086b0634db007cb574db
#
_entry.id   20acb2a77210086b0634db007cb574db
#
_cell.length_a   1.000
_cell.length_b   1.000
_cell.length_c   1.000
_cell.angle_alpha   90.00
_cell.angle_beta   90.00
_cell.angle_gamma   90.00
#
_symmetry.space_group_name_H-M   'P 1'
#
loop_
_entity.id
_entity.type
_entity.pdbx_description
1 polymer ?
#
loop_
_entity_poly.entity_id
_entity_poly.type
_entity_poly.pdbx_seq_one_letter_code
_entity_poly.pdbx_strand_id
1 'polypeptide(L)'
;MAYFITDTCIGCTVCELKCPVDTISGRPKELYTIHAEGCIDCGVCAIYCPVSCIEDQYGNLVQRIKPRDIPKALVIVDDCTGCEFCVDICPFDCIHMVEDPTHSGTGHFKVAEVVAAECVACRLCEIVCDKDAIIVPNAPTHRAAMLPHQLEKH
;
A
#
# COMPACT_ATOMS: atom_id res chain seq x y z
N MET A 1 13.29 3.36 10.04
CA MET A 1 12.57 4.66 10.09
C MET A 1 11.08 4.39 9.99
N ALA A 2 10.25 5.25 10.54
CA ALA A 2 8.82 5.00 10.63
C ALA A 2 8.05 6.31 10.55
N TYR A 3 6.76 6.20 10.23
CA TYR A 3 5.83 7.32 10.36
C TYR A 3 5.61 7.64 11.84
N PHE A 4 5.22 8.86 12.13
CA PHE A 4 5.05 9.35 13.49
C PHE A 4 3.74 10.13 13.64
N ILE A 5 2.97 9.83 14.68
CA ILE A 5 1.73 10.53 15.00
C ILE A 5 2.05 11.69 15.96
N THR A 6 1.72 12.91 15.53
CA THR A 6 1.95 14.11 16.34
C THR A 6 0.87 14.30 17.41
N ASP A 7 1.10 15.22 18.33
CA ASP A 7 0.21 15.53 19.46
C ASP A 7 -1.14 16.13 19.05
N THR A 8 -1.33 16.49 17.79
CA THR A 8 -2.62 16.96 17.26
C THR A 8 -3.61 15.83 16.97
N CYS A 9 -3.22 14.57 17.21
CA CYS A 9 -4.08 13.40 17.04
C CYS A 9 -5.36 13.51 17.91
N ILE A 10 -6.50 13.16 17.30
CA ILE A 10 -7.82 13.18 17.98
C ILE A 10 -8.31 11.80 18.41
N GLY A 11 -7.51 10.74 18.18
CA GLY A 11 -7.88 9.39 18.57
C GLY A 11 -9.06 8.80 17.80
N CYS A 12 -9.16 9.11 16.51
CA CYS A 12 -10.28 8.64 15.67
C CYS A 12 -10.22 7.17 15.25
N THR A 13 -9.12 6.46 15.56
CA THR A 13 -8.88 5.03 15.29
C THR A 13 -8.62 4.64 13.83
N VAL A 14 -8.81 5.54 12.88
CA VAL A 14 -8.71 5.22 11.43
C VAL A 14 -7.34 4.64 11.07
N CYS A 15 -6.25 5.21 11.57
CA CYS A 15 -4.89 4.75 11.29
C CYS A 15 -4.64 3.32 11.76
N GLU A 16 -5.15 2.96 12.94
CA GLU A 16 -5.06 1.60 13.47
C GLU A 16 -5.81 0.61 12.56
N LEU A 17 -7.02 0.95 12.13
CA LEU A 17 -7.82 0.10 11.27
C LEU A 17 -7.21 -0.09 9.87
N LYS A 18 -6.45 0.88 9.39
CA LYS A 18 -5.85 0.86 8.05
C LYS A 18 -4.41 0.35 8.03
N CYS A 19 -3.78 0.17 9.18
CA CYS A 19 -2.40 -0.34 9.22
C CYS A 19 -2.34 -1.81 8.76
N PRO A 20 -1.61 -2.12 7.67
CA PRO A 20 -1.55 -3.49 7.16
C PRO A 20 -0.73 -4.45 8.02
N VAL A 21 0.06 -3.93 8.95
CA VAL A 21 0.95 -4.72 9.81
C VAL A 21 0.67 -4.54 11.31
N ASP A 22 -0.45 -3.91 11.64
CA ASP A 22 -0.94 -3.73 13.02
C ASP A 22 0.11 -3.15 14.00
N THR A 23 0.86 -2.15 13.55
CA THR A 23 1.88 -1.51 14.38
C THR A 23 1.42 -0.23 15.05
N ILE A 24 0.14 0.08 14.97
CA ILE A 24 -0.44 1.28 15.57
C ILE A 24 -1.34 0.87 16.72
N SER A 25 -1.15 1.49 17.88
CA SER A 25 -1.96 1.22 19.05
C SER A 25 -2.29 2.51 19.81
N GLY A 26 -3.36 2.46 20.58
CA GLY A 26 -3.83 3.57 21.38
C GLY A 26 -5.22 3.30 21.95
N ARG A 27 -5.82 4.34 22.50
CA ARG A 27 -7.20 4.28 23.00
C ARG A 27 -8.06 5.30 22.26
N PRO A 28 -9.31 4.99 21.94
CA PRO A 28 -10.23 5.94 21.30
C PRO A 28 -10.27 7.27 22.05
N LYS A 29 -10.19 8.36 21.32
CA LYS A 29 -10.15 9.74 21.82
C LYS A 29 -8.85 10.15 22.52
N GLU A 30 -7.84 9.27 22.55
CA GLU A 30 -6.51 9.57 23.06
C GLU A 30 -5.47 9.55 21.94
N LEU A 31 -4.24 9.91 22.25
CA LEU A 31 -3.14 9.89 21.27
C LEU A 31 -2.79 8.45 20.89
N TYR A 32 -2.73 8.18 19.61
CA TYR A 32 -2.24 6.91 19.08
C TYR A 32 -0.73 6.95 18.86
N THR A 33 -0.12 5.78 18.82
CA THR A 33 1.33 5.64 18.64
C THR A 33 1.63 4.60 17.56
N ILE A 34 2.57 4.92 16.67
CA ILE A 34 3.11 3.98 15.69
C ILE A 34 4.37 3.35 16.29
N HIS A 35 4.40 2.02 16.33
CA HIS A 35 5.56 1.27 16.80
C HIS A 35 6.57 1.14 15.66
N ALA A 36 7.68 1.87 15.78
CA ALA A 36 8.68 1.97 14.70
C ALA A 36 9.26 0.61 14.29
N GLU A 37 9.35 -0.33 15.22
CA GLU A 37 9.92 -1.66 14.99
C GLU A 37 9.13 -2.49 13.96
N GLY A 38 7.80 -2.30 13.93
CA GLY A 38 6.94 -3.03 13.00
C GLY A 38 6.51 -2.22 11.78
N CYS A 39 6.73 -0.92 11.79
CA CYS A 39 6.30 -0.04 10.70
C CYS A 39 7.09 -0.32 9.41
N ILE A 40 6.36 -0.47 8.31
CA ILE A 40 6.93 -0.74 6.99
C ILE A 40 6.98 0.49 6.08
N ASP A 41 6.73 1.67 6.61
CA ASP A 41 6.77 2.95 5.88
C ASP A 41 5.84 3.01 4.66
N CYS A 42 4.70 2.32 4.71
CA CYS A 42 3.75 2.29 3.60
C CYS A 42 2.94 3.59 3.44
N GLY A 43 2.83 4.40 4.50
CA GLY A 43 2.14 5.69 4.46
C GLY A 43 0.62 5.65 4.46
N VAL A 44 0.00 4.49 4.52
CA VAL A 44 -1.46 4.34 4.46
C VAL A 44 -2.14 5.10 5.61
N CYS A 45 -1.62 4.97 6.83
CA CYS A 45 -2.15 5.66 8.00
C CYS A 45 -2.21 7.19 7.80
N ALA A 46 -1.16 7.74 7.20
CA ALA A 46 -1.04 9.19 7.01
C ALA A 46 -2.06 9.74 6.00
N ILE A 47 -2.25 9.07 4.88
CA ILE A 47 -3.20 9.52 3.85
C ILE A 47 -4.66 9.39 4.30
N TYR A 48 -4.96 8.51 5.25
CA TYR A 48 -6.29 8.33 5.80
C TYR A 48 -6.57 9.20 7.03
N CYS A 49 -5.55 9.82 7.63
CA CYS A 49 -5.72 10.63 8.84
C CYS A 49 -6.60 11.87 8.57
N PRO A 50 -7.78 12.00 9.22
CA PRO A 50 -8.71 13.10 8.93
C PRO A 50 -8.20 14.47 9.34
N VAL A 51 -7.24 14.52 10.27
CA VAL A 51 -6.64 15.80 10.75
C VAL A 51 -5.21 16.00 10.26
N SER A 52 -4.71 15.12 9.40
CA SER A 52 -3.36 15.18 8.82
C SER A 52 -2.27 15.40 9.88
N CYS A 53 -2.32 14.61 10.98
CA CYS A 53 -1.39 14.74 12.10
C CYS A 53 -0.24 13.72 12.06
N ILE A 54 -0.05 13.01 10.97
CA ILE A 54 0.98 11.97 10.84
C ILE A 54 2.10 12.48 9.94
N GLU A 55 3.33 12.42 10.46
CA GLU A 55 4.56 12.77 9.74
C GLU A 55 5.15 11.54 9.08
N ASP A 56 5.82 11.75 7.93
CA ASP A 56 6.58 10.71 7.26
C ASP A 56 7.94 10.46 7.96
N GLN A 57 8.73 9.55 7.41
CA GLN A 57 10.04 9.20 7.97
C GLN A 57 11.06 10.36 7.92
N TYR A 58 10.74 11.44 7.22
CA TYR A 58 11.59 12.63 7.11
C TYR A 58 11.08 13.80 7.96
N GLY A 59 10.02 13.61 8.73
CA GLY A 59 9.43 14.65 9.58
C GLY A 59 8.48 15.61 8.88
N ASN A 60 8.02 15.29 7.68
CA ASN A 60 7.06 16.11 6.93
C ASN A 60 5.63 15.64 7.19
N LEU A 61 4.72 16.57 7.53
CA LEU A 61 3.30 16.24 7.67
C LEU A 61 2.71 15.78 6.34
N VAL A 62 2.10 14.60 6.35
CA VAL A 62 1.45 14.04 5.16
C VAL A 62 0.00 14.51 5.12
N GLN A 63 -0.41 15.08 4.01
CA GLN A 63 -1.77 15.55 3.82
C GLN A 63 -2.73 14.40 3.53
N ARG A 64 -3.94 14.51 4.06
CA ARG A 64 -5.01 13.54 3.78
C ARG A 64 -5.34 13.52 2.29
N ILE A 65 -5.52 12.32 1.75
CA ILE A 65 -6.03 12.11 0.40
C ILE A 65 -7.45 11.53 0.53
N LYS A 66 -8.39 12.10 -0.20
CA LYS A 66 -9.75 11.57 -0.21
C LYS A 66 -9.75 10.15 -0.79
N PRO A 67 -10.57 9.23 -0.28
CA PRO A 67 -10.57 7.84 -0.77
C PRO A 67 -10.70 7.69 -2.29
N ARG A 68 -11.49 8.56 -2.93
CA ARG A 68 -11.65 8.56 -4.40
C ARG A 68 -10.41 9.00 -5.17
N ASP A 69 -9.51 9.76 -4.53
CA ASP A 69 -8.30 10.31 -5.15
C ASP A 69 -7.05 9.49 -4.83
N ILE A 70 -7.17 8.44 -4.01
CA ILE A 70 -6.07 7.55 -3.67
C ILE A 70 -5.64 6.79 -4.93
N PRO A 71 -4.34 6.81 -5.29
CA PRO A 71 -3.84 6.00 -6.40
C PRO A 71 -4.14 4.52 -6.19
N LYS A 72 -4.34 3.81 -7.28
CA LYS A 72 -4.67 2.38 -7.24
C LYS A 72 -3.59 1.57 -7.96
N ALA A 73 -3.38 0.35 -7.51
CA ALA A 73 -2.49 -0.57 -8.19
C ALA A 73 -3.04 -0.91 -9.58
N LEU A 74 -2.13 -0.99 -10.56
CA LEU A 74 -2.44 -1.38 -11.94
C LEU A 74 -1.59 -2.60 -12.31
N VAL A 75 -2.20 -3.57 -12.94
CA VAL A 75 -1.51 -4.77 -13.43
C VAL A 75 -1.18 -4.60 -14.91
N ILE A 76 0.09 -4.82 -15.26
CA ILE A 76 0.54 -4.88 -16.65
C ILE A 76 0.41 -6.34 -17.08
N VAL A 77 -0.67 -6.65 -17.77
CA VAL A 77 -1.06 -8.03 -18.10
C VAL A 77 0.02 -8.77 -18.89
N ASP A 78 0.68 -8.08 -19.82
CA ASP A 78 1.73 -8.67 -20.66
C ASP A 78 2.96 -9.13 -19.85
N ASP A 79 3.23 -8.51 -18.72
CA ASP A 79 4.38 -8.80 -17.87
C ASP A 79 4.02 -9.74 -16.70
N CYS A 80 2.74 -9.93 -16.41
CA CYS A 80 2.27 -10.76 -15.31
C CYS A 80 2.46 -12.26 -15.64
N THR A 81 3.12 -12.98 -14.71
CA THR A 81 3.39 -14.42 -14.87
C THR A 81 2.43 -15.31 -14.08
N GLY A 82 1.48 -14.73 -13.35
CA GLY A 82 0.51 -15.50 -12.57
C GLY A 82 1.09 -16.17 -11.32
N CYS A 83 2.17 -15.63 -10.75
CA CYS A 83 2.85 -16.23 -9.59
C CYS A 83 2.09 -16.08 -8.25
N GLU A 84 1.05 -15.26 -8.19
CA GLU A 84 0.16 -15.04 -7.04
C GLU A 84 0.80 -14.36 -5.82
N PHE A 85 2.06 -13.94 -5.86
CA PHE A 85 2.71 -13.27 -4.73
C PHE A 85 2.00 -11.99 -4.30
N CYS A 86 1.51 -11.21 -5.27
CA CYS A 86 0.76 -9.99 -4.99
C CYS A 86 -0.59 -10.27 -4.31
N VAL A 87 -1.23 -11.39 -4.62
CA VAL A 87 -2.48 -11.82 -3.98
C VAL A 87 -2.21 -12.13 -2.50
N ASP A 88 -1.16 -12.93 -2.24
CA ASP A 88 -0.82 -13.36 -0.88
C ASP A 88 -0.39 -12.20 0.01
N ILE A 89 0.33 -11.21 -0.54
CA ILE A 89 0.85 -10.08 0.25
C ILE A 89 -0.21 -9.01 0.51
N CYS A 90 -1.29 -8.93 -0.28
CA CYS A 90 -2.28 -7.87 -0.14
C CYS A 90 -3.06 -8.00 1.18
N PRO A 91 -2.90 -7.05 2.13
CA PRO A 91 -3.57 -7.14 3.44
C PRO A 91 -5.06 -6.83 3.37
N PHE A 92 -5.54 -6.31 2.24
CA PHE A 92 -6.94 -5.89 2.05
C PHE A 92 -7.71 -6.81 1.09
N ASP A 93 -7.10 -7.92 0.66
CA ASP A 93 -7.71 -8.91 -0.24
C ASP A 93 -8.30 -8.28 -1.52
N CYS A 94 -7.66 -7.23 -2.03
CA CYS A 94 -8.15 -6.53 -3.21
C CYS A 94 -7.53 -7.00 -4.53
N ILE A 95 -6.72 -8.06 -4.49
CA ILE A 95 -6.10 -8.63 -5.69
C ILE A 95 -6.56 -10.08 -5.86
N HIS A 96 -7.07 -10.39 -7.04
CA HIS A 96 -7.58 -11.72 -7.37
C HIS A 96 -6.95 -12.21 -8.67
N MET A 97 -6.92 -13.53 -8.86
CA MET A 97 -6.47 -14.11 -10.12
C MET A 97 -7.65 -14.30 -11.06
N VAL A 98 -7.49 -13.82 -12.28
CA VAL A 98 -8.50 -13.96 -13.33
C VAL A 98 -7.86 -14.56 -14.58
N GLU A 99 -8.67 -15.15 -15.45
CA GLU A 99 -8.16 -15.68 -16.71
C GLU A 99 -7.70 -14.54 -17.63
N ASP A 100 -6.53 -14.71 -18.24
CA ASP A 100 -6.00 -13.71 -19.15
C ASP A 100 -6.81 -13.71 -20.46
N PRO A 101 -7.50 -12.62 -20.79
CA PRO A 101 -8.30 -12.54 -22.00
C PRO A 101 -7.46 -12.50 -23.27
N THR A 102 -6.15 -12.17 -23.16
CA THR A 102 -5.26 -12.08 -24.32
C THR A 102 -4.64 -13.43 -24.71
N HIS A 103 -4.64 -14.40 -23.78
CA HIS A 103 -4.09 -15.74 -23.99
C HIS A 103 -5.19 -16.82 -24.05
N SER A 104 -6.34 -16.47 -24.55
CA SER A 104 -7.53 -17.33 -24.55
C SER A 104 -7.42 -18.63 -25.35
N GLY A 105 -6.30 -18.84 -26.04
CA GLY A 105 -6.08 -20.08 -26.82
C GLY A 105 -5.25 -21.15 -26.13
N THR A 106 -4.58 -20.82 -25.01
CA THR A 106 -3.68 -21.74 -24.29
C THR A 106 -4.25 -22.28 -22.99
N GLY A 107 -5.50 -21.98 -22.68
CA GLY A 107 -6.30 -22.41 -21.52
C GLY A 107 -5.53 -22.45 -20.20
N HIS A 108 -5.95 -21.76 -19.18
CA HIS A 108 -5.45 -21.79 -17.80
C HIS A 108 -4.31 -20.82 -17.41
N PHE A 109 -3.93 -19.90 -18.27
CA PHE A 109 -3.04 -18.81 -17.83
C PHE A 109 -3.84 -17.75 -17.10
N LYS A 110 -3.46 -17.46 -15.85
CA LYS A 110 -4.13 -16.46 -15.02
C LYS A 110 -3.23 -15.27 -14.75
N VAL A 111 -3.83 -14.11 -14.67
CA VAL A 111 -3.16 -12.86 -14.30
C VAL A 111 -3.85 -12.22 -13.10
N ALA A 112 -3.14 -11.34 -12.40
CA ALA A 112 -3.71 -10.62 -11.28
C ALA A 112 -4.66 -9.52 -11.76
N GLU A 113 -5.73 -9.29 -11.00
CA GLU A 113 -6.64 -8.17 -11.19
C GLU A 113 -6.85 -7.46 -9.86
N VAL A 114 -6.82 -6.13 -9.87
CA VAL A 114 -6.97 -5.31 -8.67
C VAL A 114 -8.40 -4.76 -8.58
N VAL A 115 -9.04 -4.98 -7.43
CA VAL A 115 -10.32 -4.33 -7.11
C VAL A 115 -10.01 -2.91 -6.60
N ALA A 116 -10.11 -1.94 -7.50
CA ALA A 116 -9.70 -0.56 -7.23
C ALA A 116 -10.40 0.07 -6.02
N ALA A 117 -11.65 -0.27 -5.77
CA ALA A 117 -12.41 0.27 -4.64
C ALA A 117 -11.79 -0.06 -3.27
N GLU A 118 -11.07 -1.17 -3.16
CA GLU A 118 -10.49 -1.65 -1.91
C GLU A 118 -9.00 -1.36 -1.79
N CYS A 119 -8.33 -0.97 -2.86
CA CYS A 119 -6.91 -0.68 -2.86
C CYS A 119 -6.61 0.63 -2.10
N VAL A 120 -5.60 0.60 -1.24
CA VAL A 120 -5.19 1.73 -0.39
C VAL A 120 -3.80 2.29 -0.74
N ALA A 121 -3.22 1.88 -1.86
CA ALA A 121 -1.92 2.34 -2.33
C ALA A 121 -0.76 2.04 -1.34
N CYS A 122 -0.82 0.91 -0.64
CA CYS A 122 0.25 0.51 0.29
C CYS A 122 1.53 0.05 -0.41
N ARG A 123 1.46 -0.27 -1.70
CA ARG A 123 2.59 -0.68 -2.56
C ARG A 123 3.24 -2.03 -2.22
N LEU A 124 2.66 -2.83 -1.34
CA LEU A 124 3.23 -4.15 -1.01
C LEU A 124 3.27 -5.07 -2.24
N CYS A 125 2.22 -5.05 -3.06
CA CYS A 125 2.16 -5.83 -4.29
C CYS A 125 3.24 -5.42 -5.30
N GLU A 126 3.52 -4.13 -5.42
CA GLU A 126 4.58 -3.60 -6.26
C GLU A 126 5.97 -4.08 -5.79
N ILE A 127 6.16 -4.12 -4.47
CA ILE A 127 7.41 -4.55 -3.85
C ILE A 127 7.69 -6.03 -4.11
N VAL A 128 6.68 -6.88 -3.96
CA VAL A 128 6.83 -8.34 -4.06
C VAL A 128 6.93 -8.81 -5.50
N CYS A 129 6.45 -8.03 -6.47
CA CYS A 129 6.48 -8.42 -7.88
C CYS A 129 7.86 -8.26 -8.48
N ASP A 130 8.55 -9.36 -8.72
CA ASP A 130 9.89 -9.38 -9.32
C ASP A 130 9.88 -9.09 -10.82
N LYS A 131 8.72 -9.13 -11.45
CA LYS A 131 8.52 -8.84 -12.88
C LYS A 131 8.11 -7.40 -13.15
N ASP A 132 7.91 -6.59 -12.11
CA ASP A 132 7.35 -5.23 -12.20
C ASP A 132 6.03 -5.17 -12.99
N ALA A 133 5.26 -6.24 -12.90
CA ALA A 133 3.97 -6.36 -13.59
C ALA A 133 2.82 -5.67 -12.86
N ILE A 134 3.05 -5.18 -11.67
CA ILE A 134 2.07 -4.43 -10.90
C ILE A 134 2.72 -3.17 -10.36
N ILE A 135 2.07 -2.03 -10.56
CA ILE A 135 2.58 -0.72 -10.18
C ILE A 135 1.49 0.11 -9.52
N VAL A 136 1.88 1.03 -8.65
CA VAL A 136 0.99 2.03 -8.07
C VAL A 136 1.47 3.41 -8.53
N PRO A 137 0.96 3.93 -9.65
CA PRO A 137 1.41 5.20 -10.20
C PRO A 137 1.04 6.36 -9.26
N ASN A 138 1.94 7.32 -9.13
CA ASN A 138 1.75 8.51 -8.29
C ASN A 138 1.47 8.20 -6.81
N ALA A 139 1.98 7.09 -6.32
CA ALA A 139 1.84 6.73 -4.91
C ALA A 139 2.40 7.85 -4.01
N PRO A 140 1.67 8.24 -2.95
CA PRO A 140 2.05 9.37 -2.11
C PRO A 140 3.22 9.10 -1.16
N THR A 141 3.78 7.89 -1.19
CA THR A 141 4.83 7.46 -0.27
C THR A 141 6.17 7.33 -0.97
N HIS A 142 7.24 7.74 -0.28
CA HIS A 142 8.62 7.70 -0.81
C HIS A 142 9.31 6.37 -0.53
N ARG A 143 8.62 5.27 -0.70
CA ARG A 143 9.15 3.97 -0.42
C ARG A 143 10.12 3.44 -1.48
N ALA A 144 10.16 4.06 -2.64
CA ALA A 144 10.97 3.61 -3.77
C ALA A 144 12.47 3.47 -3.46
N ALA A 145 12.97 4.22 -2.48
CA ALA A 145 14.37 4.18 -2.08
C ALA A 145 14.77 2.91 -1.30
N MET A 146 13.82 2.02 -1.03
CA MET A 146 14.04 0.91 -0.09
C MET A 146 14.20 -0.46 -0.74
N LEU A 147 14.08 -0.54 -2.07
CA LEU A 147 14.07 -1.84 -2.74
C LEU A 147 15.31 -2.02 -3.63
N PRO A 148 16.23 -2.88 -3.21
CA PRO A 148 17.47 -3.13 -3.97
C PRO A 148 17.21 -3.52 -5.43
N HIS A 149 16.19 -4.32 -5.69
CA HIS A 149 15.90 -4.79 -7.05
C HIS A 149 15.33 -3.70 -7.97
N GLN A 150 14.75 -2.64 -7.40
CA GLN A 150 14.26 -1.50 -8.20
C GLN A 150 15.38 -0.52 -8.55
N LEU A 151 16.45 -0.50 -7.76
CA LEU A 151 17.62 0.32 -8.04
C LEU A 151 18.45 -0.20 -9.22
N GLU A 152 18.36 -1.49 -9.52
CA GLU A 152 19.11 -2.12 -10.60
C GLU A 152 18.48 -1.93 -11.98
N LYS A 153 17.23 -1.43 -12.05
CA LYS A 153 16.46 -1.27 -13.30
C LYS A 153 16.44 0.16 -13.86
N HIS A 154 17.09 1.05 -13.19
CA HIS A 154 17.24 2.45 -13.61
C HIS A 154 18.73 2.78 -13.85
#